data_562c18cef5d8390592de3fcf6df419d4
#
_entry.id   562c18cef5d8390592de3fcf6df419d4
#
_cell.length_a   1.000
_cell.length_b   1.000
_cell.length_c   1.000
_cell.angle_alpha   90.00
_cell.angle_beta   90.00
_cell.angle_gamma   90.00
#
_symmetry.space_group_name_H-M   'P 1'
#
loop_
_entity.id
_entity.type
_entity.pdbx_description
1 polymer ?
#
loop_
_entity_poly.entity_id
_entity_poly.type
_entity_poly.pdbx_seq_one_letter_code
_entity_poly.pdbx_strand_id
1 'polypeptide(L)'
;MTREEPGADGSPWDPVVSRILARTSHPADVRHMTERWLTLRLANSQIYQPIHEVKEYVSFRVIVPGNLMGLATTTDLSEGGIKTLVDSAEAMARSSQEPVALTAFPGPGHEEVHETGLAAVDLGQIAESAARSAAEALGTVAREFPTSRVAGVYNAGQVTLSVGNSSGRHRAVTRNIYQGSLLVEDLSVDPPVSGWAEGASSDPHGVSLPEIAHRALERIPRRKVSPLPPGSYDVVFGAPAIAELMNMLSMGGLGAFSVEEGSSFLSEWRDRETIAPHLTLWEDPQDAHGLPEPMDYDGLPTLRRKLFDHGVARGPAHDLLTAARVGVPSTGNALPPEAPYGQLGPVPRHVTFEPGTASHEELLTRLGRGILVTRLHYVRFVHRQRTIVTGMTRDGTYWVENGKVHHPVANLRMTESILGILRRTESTGRDLLCCADERGVFAPVVPEILTRGVAFSSATSF
;
A
#
# COMPACT_ATOMS: atom_id res chain seq x y z
N MET A 1 -35.89 -1.10 27.22
CA MET A 1 -34.62 -0.38 27.33
C MET A 1 -33.55 -1.40 27.72
N THR A 2 -33.00 -2.11 26.76
CA THR A 2 -31.84 -2.98 26.95
C THR A 2 -30.64 -2.09 27.14
N ARG A 3 -29.93 -2.19 28.28
CA ARG A 3 -28.64 -1.55 28.47
C ARG A 3 -27.72 -2.12 27.40
N GLU A 4 -27.26 -1.26 26.49
CA GLU A 4 -26.12 -1.58 25.61
C GLU A 4 -24.93 -1.85 26.52
N GLU A 5 -24.38 -3.07 26.45
CA GLU A 5 -23.13 -3.36 27.14
C GLU A 5 -22.00 -2.61 26.44
N PRO A 6 -21.13 -1.91 27.17
CA PRO A 6 -19.98 -1.23 26.57
C PRO A 6 -19.06 -2.26 25.91
N GLY A 7 -18.34 -1.83 24.86
CA GLY A 7 -17.26 -2.62 24.26
C GLY A 7 -16.21 -3.04 25.28
N ALA A 8 -15.34 -3.98 24.92
CA ALA A 8 -14.31 -4.51 25.82
C ALA A 8 -13.35 -3.45 26.39
N ASP A 9 -13.27 -2.29 25.75
CA ASP A 9 -12.50 -1.09 26.13
C ASP A 9 -13.34 -0.03 26.88
N GLY A 10 -14.62 -0.30 27.14
CA GLY A 10 -15.53 0.64 27.78
C GLY A 10 -16.12 1.71 26.85
N SER A 11 -15.79 1.71 25.56
CA SER A 11 -16.40 2.59 24.56
C SER A 11 -17.83 2.15 24.21
N PRO A 12 -18.75 3.05 23.89
CA PRO A 12 -20.07 2.68 23.40
C PRO A 12 -19.94 2.00 22.02
N TRP A 13 -20.69 0.91 21.83
CA TRP A 13 -20.78 0.25 20.54
C TRP A 13 -21.24 1.22 19.45
N ASP A 14 -20.68 1.07 18.25
CA ASP A 14 -21.18 1.76 17.08
C ASP A 14 -22.67 1.45 16.87
N PRO A 15 -23.56 2.44 16.83
CA PRO A 15 -25.00 2.22 16.73
C PRO A 15 -25.40 1.48 15.45
N VAL A 16 -24.69 1.66 14.34
CA VAL A 16 -24.96 0.97 13.08
C VAL A 16 -24.61 -0.50 13.21
N VAL A 17 -23.46 -0.82 13.79
CA VAL A 17 -23.01 -2.19 14.06
C VAL A 17 -24.01 -2.90 14.96
N SER A 18 -24.41 -2.26 16.08
CA SER A 18 -25.38 -2.84 17.04
C SER A 18 -26.73 -3.13 16.38
N ARG A 19 -27.26 -2.20 15.56
CA ARG A 19 -28.53 -2.36 14.86
C ARG A 19 -28.53 -3.54 13.88
N ILE A 20 -27.40 -3.78 13.21
CA ILE A 20 -27.28 -4.87 12.24
C ILE A 20 -27.16 -6.22 12.97
N LEU A 21 -26.30 -6.31 13.98
CA LEU A 21 -26.12 -7.53 14.76
C LEU A 21 -27.40 -7.96 15.47
N ALA A 22 -28.24 -7.03 15.91
CA ALA A 22 -29.54 -7.34 16.52
C ALA A 22 -30.56 -7.99 15.57
N ARG A 23 -30.28 -8.04 14.24
CA ARG A 23 -31.19 -8.63 13.24
C ARG A 23 -30.88 -10.06 12.87
N THR A 24 -29.84 -10.65 13.42
CA THR A 24 -29.48 -12.05 13.19
C THR A 24 -29.22 -12.78 14.50
N SER A 25 -29.56 -14.07 14.53
CA SER A 25 -29.17 -14.97 15.62
C SER A 25 -28.00 -15.87 15.27
N HIS A 26 -27.48 -15.72 14.06
CA HIS A 26 -26.34 -16.47 13.56
C HIS A 26 -25.01 -15.81 13.95
N PRO A 27 -23.91 -16.58 14.04
CA PRO A 27 -22.59 -15.99 14.13
C PRO A 27 -22.35 -14.99 12.99
N ALA A 28 -22.05 -13.74 13.34
CA ALA A 28 -21.91 -12.67 12.35
C ALA A 28 -20.90 -11.63 12.80
N ASP A 29 -20.32 -10.91 11.82
CA ASP A 29 -19.57 -9.68 12.04
C ASP A 29 -20.03 -8.57 11.10
N VAL A 30 -19.82 -7.35 11.56
CA VAL A 30 -20.17 -6.13 10.85
C VAL A 30 -18.94 -5.23 10.81
N ARG A 31 -18.66 -4.68 9.64
CA ARG A 31 -17.66 -3.63 9.43
C ARG A 31 -18.39 -2.39 8.96
N HIS A 32 -18.31 -1.32 9.73
CA HIS A 32 -18.82 -0.01 9.36
C HIS A 32 -17.65 0.89 9.05
N MET A 33 -17.59 1.40 7.84
CA MET A 33 -16.53 2.29 7.38
C MET A 33 -17.08 3.66 7.01
N THR A 34 -16.39 4.69 7.49
CA THR A 34 -16.56 6.07 7.03
C THR A 34 -15.24 6.58 6.50
N GLU A 35 -15.24 7.01 5.26
CA GLU A 35 -14.08 7.61 4.59
C GLU A 35 -14.40 9.07 4.24
N ARG A 36 -13.49 9.97 4.58
CA ARG A 36 -13.55 11.39 4.20
C ARG A 36 -12.27 11.72 3.47
N TRP A 37 -12.38 12.17 2.24
CA TRP A 37 -11.24 12.46 1.38
C TRP A 37 -11.31 13.86 0.80
N LEU A 38 -10.16 14.53 0.81
CA LEU A 38 -9.84 15.66 -0.04
C LEU A 38 -8.83 15.17 -1.08
N THR A 39 -9.15 15.33 -2.35
CA THR A 39 -8.19 15.16 -3.44
C THR A 39 -8.00 16.48 -4.16
N LEU A 40 -6.78 17.00 -4.18
CA LEU A 40 -6.39 18.18 -4.93
C LEU A 40 -5.57 17.73 -6.15
N ARG A 41 -6.14 17.86 -7.34
CA ARG A 41 -5.46 17.53 -8.59
C ARG A 41 -4.79 18.75 -9.19
N LEU A 42 -3.54 18.55 -9.63
CA LEU A 42 -2.78 19.52 -10.40
C LEU A 42 -2.65 19.01 -11.83
N ALA A 43 -2.92 19.88 -12.79
CA ALA A 43 -2.74 19.60 -14.20
C ALA A 43 -2.37 20.89 -14.95
N ASN A 44 -1.50 20.79 -15.95
CA ASN A 44 -1.06 21.93 -16.76
C ASN A 44 -0.57 23.13 -15.90
N SER A 45 0.19 22.83 -14.85
CA SER A 45 0.73 23.83 -13.90
C SER A 45 -0.33 24.68 -13.18
N GLN A 46 -1.51 24.09 -12.96
CA GLN A 46 -2.62 24.73 -12.25
C GLN A 46 -3.28 23.76 -11.29
N ILE A 47 -3.91 24.28 -10.24
CA ILE A 47 -4.84 23.52 -9.43
C ILE A 47 -6.10 23.30 -10.30
N TYR A 48 -6.32 22.08 -10.72
CA TYR A 48 -7.37 21.75 -11.69
C TYR A 48 -8.69 21.42 -11.02
N GLN A 49 -8.65 20.59 -9.97
CA GLN A 49 -9.88 20.08 -9.36
C GLN A 49 -9.67 19.73 -7.89
N PRO A 50 -10.30 20.47 -6.96
CA PRO A 50 -10.51 20.01 -5.59
C PRO A 50 -11.75 19.10 -5.53
N ILE A 51 -11.60 17.89 -4.98
CA ILE A 51 -12.68 16.93 -4.81
C ILE A 51 -12.81 16.63 -3.32
N HIS A 52 -14.02 16.81 -2.78
CA HIS A 52 -14.38 16.35 -1.45
C HIS A 52 -15.28 15.11 -1.61
N GLU A 53 -14.89 14.01 -1.01
CA GLU A 53 -15.62 12.76 -1.05
C GLU A 53 -15.91 12.30 0.37
N VAL A 54 -17.13 11.91 0.64
CA VAL A 54 -17.52 11.19 1.87
C VAL A 54 -18.18 9.90 1.44
N LYS A 55 -17.66 8.79 1.93
CA LYS A 55 -18.23 7.46 1.74
C LYS A 55 -18.55 6.87 3.10
N GLU A 56 -19.73 6.30 3.22
CA GLU A 56 -20.15 5.53 4.36
C GLU A 56 -20.77 4.22 3.86
N TYR A 57 -20.29 3.11 4.37
CA TYR A 57 -20.77 1.80 3.95
C TYR A 57 -20.56 0.76 5.02
N VAL A 58 -21.34 -0.31 4.92
CA VAL A 58 -21.30 -1.42 5.85
C VAL A 58 -21.16 -2.72 5.08
N SER A 59 -20.26 -3.59 5.56
CA SER A 59 -20.16 -4.99 5.15
C SER A 59 -20.63 -5.88 6.30
N PHE A 60 -21.49 -6.81 5.99
CA PHE A 60 -22.04 -7.79 6.92
C PHE A 60 -21.71 -9.19 6.46
N ARG A 61 -21.07 -9.97 7.34
CA ARG A 61 -20.68 -11.36 7.10
C ARG A 61 -21.41 -12.25 8.13
N VAL A 62 -22.00 -13.34 7.67
CA VAL A 62 -22.78 -14.24 8.50
C VAL A 62 -22.44 -15.70 8.20
N ILE A 63 -22.46 -16.54 9.24
CA ILE A 63 -22.27 -17.99 9.14
C ILE A 63 -23.58 -18.68 9.55
N VAL A 64 -24.26 -19.32 8.60
CA VAL A 64 -25.53 -20.05 8.85
C VAL A 64 -25.26 -21.54 9.13
N PRO A 65 -26.26 -22.34 9.61
CA PRO A 65 -26.11 -23.77 9.85
C PRO A 65 -25.50 -24.51 8.66
N GLY A 66 -24.55 -25.40 8.94
CA GLY A 66 -23.70 -26.06 7.95
C GLY A 66 -22.37 -25.36 7.72
N ASN A 67 -22.05 -24.33 8.52
CA ASN A 67 -20.86 -23.47 8.38
C ASN A 67 -20.79 -22.78 7.01
N LEU A 68 -21.93 -22.45 6.44
CA LEU A 68 -22.01 -21.75 5.17
C LEU A 68 -21.94 -20.24 5.41
N MET A 69 -21.06 -19.56 4.71
CA MET A 69 -20.81 -18.13 4.92
C MET A 69 -21.36 -17.29 3.76
N GLY A 70 -21.94 -16.15 4.10
CA GLY A 70 -22.33 -15.12 3.17
C GLY A 70 -21.81 -13.75 3.59
N LEU A 71 -21.59 -12.90 2.61
CA LEU A 71 -21.11 -11.53 2.76
C LEU A 71 -21.95 -10.61 1.86
N ALA A 72 -22.43 -9.52 2.41
CA ALA A 72 -23.07 -8.45 1.63
C ALA A 72 -22.58 -7.08 2.10
N THR A 73 -22.64 -6.11 1.21
CA THR A 73 -22.23 -4.71 1.47
C THR A 73 -23.32 -3.76 1.01
N THR A 74 -23.53 -2.67 1.76
CA THR A 74 -24.48 -1.62 1.39
C THR A 74 -23.97 -0.24 1.79
N THR A 75 -24.42 0.78 1.07
CA THR A 75 -24.35 2.19 1.45
C THR A 75 -25.68 2.73 1.96
N ASP A 76 -26.76 1.93 1.89
CA ASP A 76 -28.07 2.29 2.42
C ASP A 76 -28.20 1.83 3.87
N LEU A 77 -28.04 2.77 4.81
CA LEU A 77 -28.13 2.55 6.25
C LEU A 77 -29.55 2.78 6.81
N SER A 78 -30.55 2.95 5.95
CA SER A 78 -31.96 2.98 6.36
C SER A 78 -32.38 1.60 6.90
N GLU A 79 -33.51 1.56 7.64
CA GLU A 79 -34.08 0.31 8.15
C GLU A 79 -34.34 -0.72 7.03
N GLY A 80 -34.79 -0.25 5.85
CA GLY A 80 -34.99 -1.09 4.67
C GLY A 80 -33.69 -1.61 4.07
N GLY A 81 -32.66 -0.74 3.97
CA GLY A 81 -31.34 -1.09 3.48
C GLY A 81 -30.63 -2.09 4.37
N ILE A 82 -30.68 -1.91 5.70
CA ILE A 82 -30.10 -2.85 6.67
C ILE A 82 -30.81 -4.21 6.60
N LYS A 83 -32.16 -4.22 6.50
CA LYS A 83 -32.90 -5.47 6.32
C LYS A 83 -32.45 -6.20 5.05
N THR A 84 -32.37 -5.50 3.93
CA THR A 84 -31.91 -6.06 2.66
C THR A 84 -30.47 -6.60 2.74
N LEU A 85 -29.59 -5.91 3.44
CA LEU A 85 -28.20 -6.34 3.68
C LEU A 85 -28.17 -7.71 4.38
N VAL A 86 -28.89 -7.85 5.50
CA VAL A 86 -28.92 -9.09 6.29
C VAL A 86 -29.55 -10.22 5.47
N ASP A 87 -30.72 -9.98 4.86
CA ASP A 87 -31.41 -10.97 4.04
C ASP A 87 -30.54 -11.47 2.87
N SER A 88 -29.81 -10.56 2.23
CA SER A 88 -28.91 -10.87 1.11
C SER A 88 -27.71 -11.71 1.53
N ALA A 89 -27.05 -11.35 2.63
CA ALA A 89 -25.94 -12.12 3.16
C ALA A 89 -26.36 -13.53 3.59
N GLU A 90 -27.50 -13.65 4.27
CA GLU A 90 -28.03 -14.97 4.66
C GLU A 90 -28.46 -15.81 3.44
N ALA A 91 -29.05 -15.20 2.43
CA ALA A 91 -29.40 -15.89 1.18
C ALA A 91 -28.14 -16.37 0.44
N MET A 92 -27.11 -15.54 0.38
CA MET A 92 -25.81 -15.91 -0.19
C MET A 92 -25.18 -17.08 0.59
N ALA A 93 -25.20 -17.02 1.93
CA ALA A 93 -24.71 -18.11 2.76
C ALA A 93 -25.43 -19.43 2.45
N ARG A 94 -26.77 -19.42 2.41
CA ARG A 94 -27.59 -20.63 2.10
C ARG A 94 -27.36 -21.15 0.68
N SER A 95 -26.92 -20.32 -0.26
CA SER A 95 -26.59 -20.73 -1.64
C SER A 95 -25.16 -21.22 -1.81
N SER A 96 -24.29 -20.99 -0.82
CA SER A 96 -22.93 -21.50 -0.83
C SER A 96 -22.91 -23.03 -0.77
N GLN A 97 -21.99 -23.65 -1.50
CA GLN A 97 -21.81 -25.10 -1.51
C GLN A 97 -20.63 -25.56 -0.65
N GLU A 98 -19.78 -24.64 -0.24
CA GLU A 98 -18.57 -24.95 0.51
C GLU A 98 -18.64 -24.40 1.92
N PRO A 99 -18.57 -25.26 2.96
CA PRO A 99 -18.49 -24.80 4.33
C PRO A 99 -17.14 -24.13 4.62
N VAL A 100 -17.18 -23.07 5.45
CA VAL A 100 -15.97 -22.44 5.96
C VAL A 100 -15.48 -23.14 7.23
N ALA A 101 -14.17 -23.12 7.45
CA ALA A 101 -13.57 -23.66 8.68
C ALA A 101 -13.84 -22.79 9.91
N LEU A 102 -14.14 -21.50 9.70
CA LEU A 102 -14.50 -20.58 10.79
C LEU A 102 -15.91 -20.90 11.27
N THR A 103 -16.05 -21.28 12.52
CA THR A 103 -17.35 -21.65 13.14
C THR A 103 -17.94 -20.54 14.02
N ALA A 104 -17.11 -19.61 14.47
CA ALA A 104 -17.49 -18.45 15.25
C ALA A 104 -16.46 -17.34 15.10
N PHE A 105 -16.88 -16.11 15.32
CA PHE A 105 -15.99 -14.96 15.37
C PHE A 105 -15.31 -14.86 16.74
N PRO A 106 -14.10 -14.26 16.84
CA PRO A 106 -13.40 -14.15 18.10
C PRO A 106 -14.16 -13.30 19.11
N GLY A 107 -14.20 -13.76 20.37
CA GLY A 107 -14.81 -13.03 21.47
C GLY A 107 -14.04 -11.75 21.85
N PRO A 108 -14.51 -11.05 22.92
CA PRO A 108 -13.80 -9.90 23.45
C PRO A 108 -12.34 -10.30 23.79
N GLY A 109 -11.39 -9.57 23.27
CA GLY A 109 -9.96 -9.76 23.56
C GLY A 109 -9.47 -8.65 24.45
N HIS A 110 -8.42 -8.93 25.22
CA HIS A 110 -7.71 -7.94 26.03
C HIS A 110 -6.51 -7.35 25.30
N GLU A 111 -6.40 -7.62 23.98
CA GLU A 111 -5.31 -7.05 23.20
C GLU A 111 -5.51 -5.52 23.11
N GLU A 112 -4.47 -4.79 23.50
CA GLU A 112 -4.45 -3.35 23.33
C GLU A 112 -4.38 -3.04 21.82
N VAL A 113 -5.48 -2.56 21.27
CA VAL A 113 -5.45 -1.81 20.01
C VAL A 113 -5.16 -0.37 20.43
N HIS A 114 -3.97 0.12 20.11
CA HIS A 114 -3.65 1.52 20.36
C HIS A 114 -4.60 2.37 19.51
N GLU A 115 -5.68 2.82 20.14
CA GLU A 115 -6.59 3.78 19.53
C GLU A 115 -5.78 5.02 19.18
N THR A 116 -5.61 5.26 17.88
CA THR A 116 -5.19 6.57 17.43
C THR A 116 -6.41 7.48 17.61
N GLY A 117 -6.61 8.04 18.79
CA GLY A 117 -7.65 9.01 19.09
C GLY A 117 -7.40 10.31 18.33
N LEU A 118 -7.35 10.22 17.01
CA LEU A 118 -7.11 11.35 16.12
C LEU A 118 -8.39 12.17 16.06
N ALA A 119 -8.29 13.45 16.42
CA ALA A 119 -9.39 14.40 16.27
C ALA A 119 -9.91 14.40 14.83
N ALA A 120 -11.19 14.66 14.68
CA ALA A 120 -11.80 14.82 13.37
C ALA A 120 -11.02 15.86 12.57
N VAL A 121 -10.59 15.48 11.38
CA VAL A 121 -9.82 16.34 10.50
C VAL A 121 -10.74 17.37 9.85
N ASP A 122 -10.44 18.65 10.01
CA ASP A 122 -11.11 19.71 9.26
C ASP A 122 -10.57 19.74 7.82
N LEU A 123 -11.28 19.05 6.94
CA LEU A 123 -10.92 18.99 5.52
C LEU A 123 -10.94 20.38 4.84
N GLY A 124 -11.69 21.35 5.38
CA GLY A 124 -11.70 22.73 4.87
C GLY A 124 -10.37 23.43 5.13
N GLN A 125 -9.86 23.35 6.36
CA GLN A 125 -8.53 23.90 6.71
C GLN A 125 -7.41 23.22 5.94
N ILE A 126 -7.50 21.89 5.78
CA ILE A 126 -6.54 21.14 4.98
C ILE A 126 -6.59 21.56 3.52
N ALA A 127 -7.77 21.76 2.94
CA ALA A 127 -7.91 22.21 1.56
C ALA A 127 -7.21 23.55 1.31
N GLU A 128 -7.39 24.52 2.22
CA GLU A 128 -6.69 25.80 2.13
C GLU A 128 -5.17 25.67 2.26
N SER A 129 -4.71 24.86 3.21
CA SER A 129 -3.29 24.61 3.40
C SER A 129 -2.67 23.90 2.19
N ALA A 130 -3.33 22.87 1.66
CA ALA A 130 -2.91 22.14 0.48
C ALA A 130 -2.88 23.06 -0.77
N ALA A 131 -3.86 23.92 -0.93
CA ALA A 131 -3.89 24.87 -2.05
C ALA A 131 -2.73 25.87 -1.97
N ARG A 132 -2.40 26.39 -0.78
CA ARG A 132 -1.22 27.26 -0.58
C ARG A 132 0.08 26.51 -0.88
N SER A 133 0.23 25.31 -0.36
CA SER A 133 1.39 24.44 -0.61
C SER A 133 1.55 24.11 -2.10
N ALA A 134 0.44 23.83 -2.79
CA ALA A 134 0.44 23.60 -4.23
C ALA A 134 0.86 24.85 -5.02
N ALA A 135 0.33 26.02 -4.67
CA ALA A 135 0.70 27.28 -5.31
C ALA A 135 2.20 27.61 -5.13
N GLU A 136 2.74 27.36 -3.94
CA GLU A 136 4.17 27.52 -3.66
C GLU A 136 5.02 26.56 -4.49
N ALA A 137 4.64 25.26 -4.56
CA ALA A 137 5.31 24.25 -5.38
C ALA A 137 5.31 24.65 -6.86
N LEU A 138 4.16 25.06 -7.40
CA LEU A 138 4.03 25.55 -8.78
C LEU A 138 4.91 26.79 -9.04
N GLY A 139 4.94 27.74 -8.09
CA GLY A 139 5.79 28.91 -8.15
C GLY A 139 7.29 28.57 -8.14
N THR A 140 7.69 27.58 -7.37
CA THR A 140 9.07 27.06 -7.34
C THR A 140 9.45 26.46 -8.69
N VAL A 141 8.62 25.59 -9.24
CA VAL A 141 8.88 24.98 -10.55
C VAL A 141 8.95 26.04 -11.65
N ALA A 142 8.01 26.99 -11.68
CA ALA A 142 7.97 28.04 -12.70
C ALA A 142 9.21 28.95 -12.69
N ARG A 143 9.82 29.17 -11.53
CA ARG A 143 11.08 29.96 -11.43
C ARG A 143 12.28 29.21 -11.99
N GLU A 144 12.37 27.90 -11.74
CA GLU A 144 13.53 27.10 -12.20
C GLU A 144 13.38 26.61 -13.65
N PHE A 145 12.15 26.33 -14.07
CA PHE A 145 11.81 25.83 -15.40
C PHE A 145 10.59 26.55 -15.96
N PRO A 146 10.76 27.74 -16.53
CA PRO A 146 9.64 28.55 -17.04
C PRO A 146 8.80 27.88 -18.13
N THR A 147 9.37 26.92 -18.86
CA THR A 147 8.71 26.14 -19.92
C THR A 147 8.22 24.78 -19.44
N SER A 148 8.08 24.61 -18.15
CA SER A 148 7.66 23.32 -17.58
C SER A 148 6.14 23.15 -17.54
N ARG A 149 5.72 21.88 -17.47
CA ARG A 149 4.36 21.47 -17.15
C ARG A 149 4.39 20.63 -15.88
N VAL A 150 3.52 20.99 -14.93
CA VAL A 150 3.35 20.24 -13.68
C VAL A 150 2.01 19.53 -13.69
N ALA A 151 2.05 18.25 -13.32
CA ALA A 151 0.88 17.44 -12.98
C ALA A 151 1.10 16.76 -11.63
N GLY A 152 0.04 16.44 -10.92
CA GLY A 152 0.19 15.76 -9.64
C GLY A 152 -1.11 15.65 -8.86
N VAL A 153 -0.98 15.13 -7.66
CA VAL A 153 -2.08 14.96 -6.73
C VAL A 153 -1.61 15.20 -5.29
N TYR A 154 -2.49 15.78 -4.50
CA TYR A 154 -2.41 15.75 -3.05
C TYR A 154 -3.70 15.13 -2.52
N ASN A 155 -3.59 14.11 -1.71
CA ASN A 155 -4.69 13.46 -1.03
C ASN A 155 -4.55 13.68 0.48
N ALA A 156 -5.67 14.02 1.13
CA ALA A 156 -5.80 14.00 2.57
C ALA A 156 -7.05 13.21 2.92
N GLY A 157 -6.91 12.16 3.70
CA GLY A 157 -8.00 11.27 4.07
C GLY A 157 -8.07 11.01 5.56
N GLN A 158 -9.30 10.82 6.03
CA GLN A 158 -9.59 10.22 7.33
C GLN A 158 -10.47 9.01 7.11
N VAL A 159 -10.02 7.86 7.61
CA VAL A 159 -10.73 6.58 7.52
C VAL A 159 -11.04 6.10 8.93
N THR A 160 -12.32 5.92 9.23
CA THR A 160 -12.80 5.30 10.46
C THR A 160 -13.36 3.93 10.14
N LEU A 161 -12.83 2.90 10.80
CA LEU A 161 -13.29 1.53 10.72
C LEU A 161 -13.80 1.10 12.09
N SER A 162 -15.06 0.70 12.17
CA SER A 162 -15.68 0.08 13.33
C SER A 162 -16.04 -1.37 13.01
N VAL A 163 -15.55 -2.31 13.79
CA VAL A 163 -15.82 -3.75 13.63
C VAL A 163 -16.47 -4.28 14.89
N GLY A 164 -17.62 -4.93 14.74
CA GLY A 164 -18.26 -5.63 15.83
C GLY A 164 -18.80 -6.99 15.39
N ASN A 165 -18.89 -7.94 16.32
CA ASN A 165 -19.37 -9.27 16.02
C ASN A 165 -20.31 -9.86 17.09
N SER A 166 -21.01 -10.92 16.74
CA SER A 166 -21.97 -11.61 17.60
C SER A 166 -21.35 -12.30 18.83
N SER A 167 -20.02 -12.43 18.89
CA SER A 167 -19.30 -12.97 20.05
C SER A 167 -18.92 -11.90 21.08
N GLY A 168 -19.37 -10.64 20.89
CA GLY A 168 -19.19 -9.53 21.82
C GLY A 168 -17.89 -8.72 21.63
N ARG A 169 -17.13 -8.95 20.58
CA ARG A 169 -16.01 -8.06 20.22
C ARG A 169 -16.54 -6.82 19.53
N HIS A 170 -16.07 -5.66 19.96
CA HIS A 170 -16.23 -4.38 19.26
C HIS A 170 -14.93 -3.59 19.32
N ARG A 171 -14.52 -3.00 18.21
CA ARG A 171 -13.32 -2.17 18.06
C ARG A 171 -13.57 -1.09 17.04
N ALA A 172 -13.01 0.09 17.27
CA ALA A 172 -13.03 1.19 16.31
C ALA A 172 -11.67 1.86 16.24
N VAL A 173 -11.23 2.20 15.04
CA VAL A 173 -9.99 2.96 14.81
C VAL A 173 -10.23 4.04 13.79
N THR A 174 -9.55 5.18 13.96
CA THR A 174 -9.53 6.27 13.00
C THR A 174 -8.09 6.51 12.56
N ARG A 175 -7.85 6.59 11.26
CA ARG A 175 -6.53 6.86 10.68
C ARG A 175 -6.58 8.10 9.81
N ASN A 176 -5.51 8.88 9.84
CA ASN A 176 -5.29 9.98 8.90
C ASN A 176 -4.24 9.57 7.88
N ILE A 177 -4.46 9.95 6.63
CA ILE A 177 -3.60 9.59 5.51
C ILE A 177 -3.37 10.86 4.69
N TYR A 178 -2.11 11.23 4.53
CA TYR A 178 -1.69 12.32 3.67
C TYR A 178 -0.73 11.78 2.63
N GLN A 179 -0.93 12.15 1.39
CA GLN A 179 -0.09 11.70 0.28
C GLN A 179 0.03 12.82 -0.74
N GLY A 180 1.22 12.98 -1.30
CA GLY A 180 1.46 13.92 -2.40
C GLY A 180 2.38 13.34 -3.44
N SER A 181 2.13 13.65 -4.71
CA SER A 181 3.07 13.34 -5.80
C SER A 181 3.04 14.44 -6.86
N LEU A 182 4.19 14.73 -7.43
CA LEU A 182 4.34 15.70 -8.51
C LEU A 182 5.19 15.11 -9.64
N LEU A 183 4.71 15.29 -10.85
CA LEU A 183 5.42 15.10 -12.10
C LEU A 183 5.72 16.49 -12.66
N VAL A 184 6.97 16.77 -12.93
CA VAL A 184 7.42 17.98 -13.60
C VAL A 184 8.03 17.59 -14.94
N GLU A 185 7.50 18.15 -16.04
CA GLU A 185 8.00 17.93 -17.38
C GLU A 185 8.68 19.21 -17.90
N ASP A 186 9.89 19.12 -18.41
CA ASP A 186 10.56 20.18 -19.13
C ASP A 186 10.19 20.09 -20.61
N LEU A 187 9.46 21.09 -21.11
CA LEU A 187 9.00 21.19 -22.50
C LEU A 187 9.99 21.96 -23.38
N SER A 188 11.12 22.41 -22.85
CA SER A 188 12.16 23.10 -23.63
C SER A 188 12.97 22.17 -24.53
N VAL A 189 12.83 20.85 -24.32
CA VAL A 189 13.54 19.80 -25.07
C VAL A 189 12.53 18.87 -25.77
N ASP A 190 12.95 18.29 -26.89
CA ASP A 190 12.15 17.34 -27.65
C ASP A 190 12.88 16.00 -27.80
N PRO A 191 12.32 14.86 -27.37
CA PRO A 191 11.07 14.76 -26.60
C PRO A 191 11.20 15.38 -25.18
N PRO A 192 10.06 15.79 -24.56
CA PRO A 192 10.06 16.30 -23.19
C PRO A 192 10.68 15.30 -22.20
N VAL A 193 11.36 15.82 -21.19
CA VAL A 193 11.93 15.03 -20.10
C VAL A 193 11.18 15.32 -18.81
N SER A 194 11.16 14.37 -17.89
CA SER A 194 10.39 14.49 -16.68
C SER A 194 11.17 14.07 -15.44
N GLY A 195 10.80 14.67 -14.31
CA GLY A 195 11.17 14.24 -12.98
C GLY A 195 9.92 14.05 -12.15
N TRP A 196 9.94 13.09 -11.22
CA TRP A 196 8.81 12.75 -10.38
C TRP A 196 9.26 12.49 -8.94
N ALA A 197 8.43 12.90 -7.99
CA ALA A 197 8.61 12.60 -6.58
C ALA A 197 7.27 12.43 -5.87
N GLU A 198 7.30 11.72 -4.75
CA GLU A 198 6.15 11.48 -3.88
C GLU A 198 6.54 11.46 -2.41
N GLY A 199 5.54 11.43 -1.55
CA GLY A 199 5.67 11.17 -0.13
C GLY A 199 4.31 10.92 0.49
N ALA A 200 4.28 10.16 1.59
CA ALA A 200 3.10 9.89 2.38
C ALA A 200 3.41 9.97 3.87
N SER A 201 2.42 10.34 4.68
CA SER A 201 2.53 10.46 6.13
C SER A 201 1.16 10.35 6.79
N SER A 202 1.12 9.94 8.04
CA SER A 202 -0.06 10.08 8.92
C SER A 202 -0.14 11.47 9.59
N ASP A 203 0.92 12.26 9.51
CA ASP A 203 0.98 13.64 10.01
C ASP A 203 0.65 14.63 8.88
N PRO A 204 -0.27 15.60 9.08
CA PRO A 204 -0.61 16.61 8.08
C PRO A 204 0.58 17.47 7.63
N HIS A 205 1.59 17.60 8.45
CA HIS A 205 2.83 18.33 8.13
C HIS A 205 3.92 17.46 7.51
N GLY A 206 3.71 16.13 7.46
CA GLY A 206 4.68 15.19 6.89
C GLY A 206 4.71 15.14 5.37
N VAL A 207 3.77 15.81 4.67
CA VAL A 207 3.73 15.88 3.20
C VAL A 207 3.78 17.33 2.73
N SER A 208 4.92 17.74 2.22
CA SER A 208 5.19 19.08 1.69
C SER A 208 5.28 19.05 0.17
N LEU A 209 4.31 19.63 -0.55
CA LEU A 209 4.38 19.73 -2.01
C LEU A 209 5.58 20.55 -2.51
N PRO A 210 6.03 21.65 -1.85
CA PRO A 210 7.28 22.32 -2.22
C PRO A 210 8.51 21.42 -2.16
N GLU A 211 8.65 20.58 -1.11
CA GLU A 211 9.76 19.63 -1.00
C GLU A 211 9.67 18.52 -2.05
N ILE A 212 8.46 18.04 -2.34
CA ILE A 212 8.21 17.07 -3.42
C ILE A 212 8.58 17.71 -4.76
N ALA A 213 8.24 18.99 -4.98
CA ALA A 213 8.63 19.72 -6.19
C ALA A 213 10.16 19.82 -6.34
N HIS A 214 10.88 20.16 -5.28
CA HIS A 214 12.36 20.19 -5.31
C HIS A 214 12.93 18.82 -5.68
N ARG A 215 12.48 17.74 -5.04
CA ARG A 215 12.93 16.39 -5.37
C ARG A 215 12.59 15.97 -6.81
N ALA A 216 11.45 16.41 -7.34
CA ALA A 216 11.09 16.16 -8.74
C ALA A 216 11.98 16.96 -9.68
N LEU A 217 12.29 18.22 -9.36
CA LEU A 217 13.18 19.08 -10.15
C LEU A 217 14.62 18.54 -10.21
N GLU A 218 15.16 18.02 -9.11
CA GLU A 218 16.48 17.37 -9.06
C GLU A 218 16.57 16.15 -9.99
N ARG A 219 15.42 15.51 -10.23
CA ARG A 219 15.28 14.34 -11.11
C ARG A 219 14.99 14.68 -12.57
N ILE A 220 14.92 15.97 -12.95
CA ILE A 220 14.76 16.34 -14.35
C ILE A 220 16.12 16.23 -15.06
N PRO A 221 16.19 15.46 -16.16
CA PRO A 221 17.42 15.35 -16.93
C PRO A 221 17.89 16.69 -17.47
N ARG A 222 19.13 17.09 -17.16
CA ARG A 222 19.77 18.34 -17.67
C ARG A 222 20.50 18.13 -18.99
N ARG A 223 20.45 16.94 -19.58
CA ARG A 223 21.13 16.57 -20.82
C ARG A 223 20.17 15.81 -21.73
N LYS A 224 20.50 15.74 -23.00
CA LYS A 224 19.75 14.97 -23.99
C LYS A 224 19.69 13.49 -23.58
N VAL A 225 18.51 12.90 -23.69
CA VAL A 225 18.25 11.47 -23.46
C VAL A 225 19.00 10.66 -24.51
N SER A 226 19.77 9.69 -24.07
CA SER A 226 20.51 8.77 -24.93
C SER A 226 19.84 7.40 -25.00
N PRO A 227 19.85 6.72 -26.14
CA PRO A 227 19.38 5.34 -26.20
C PRO A 227 20.31 4.44 -25.38
N LEU A 228 19.73 3.43 -24.73
CA LEU A 228 20.48 2.37 -24.09
C LEU A 228 19.95 1.03 -24.63
N PRO A 229 20.82 0.13 -25.15
CA PRO A 229 20.37 -1.14 -25.68
C PRO A 229 19.80 -2.05 -24.58
N PRO A 230 18.86 -2.95 -24.91
CA PRO A 230 18.47 -4.01 -24.00
C PRO A 230 19.68 -4.84 -23.55
N GLY A 231 19.64 -5.33 -22.31
CA GLY A 231 20.78 -6.07 -21.74
C GLY A 231 20.62 -6.30 -20.24
N SER A 232 21.66 -6.80 -19.63
CA SER A 232 21.77 -6.95 -18.19
C SER A 232 22.63 -5.83 -17.62
N TYR A 233 22.12 -5.12 -16.63
CA TYR A 233 22.79 -3.98 -16.02
C TYR A 233 22.77 -4.09 -14.50
N ASP A 234 23.80 -3.55 -13.88
CA ASP A 234 23.79 -3.25 -12.45
C ASP A 234 22.93 -2.01 -12.21
N VAL A 235 22.12 -2.01 -11.15
CA VAL A 235 21.08 -0.99 -10.95
C VAL A 235 21.06 -0.51 -9.51
N VAL A 236 21.00 0.80 -9.33
CA VAL A 236 20.42 1.39 -8.10
C VAL A 236 18.97 1.68 -8.37
N PHE A 237 18.09 0.99 -7.64
CA PHE A 237 16.66 1.29 -7.64
C PHE A 237 16.33 2.30 -6.55
N GLY A 238 15.65 3.37 -6.90
CA GLY A 238 15.04 4.32 -5.98
C GLY A 238 13.93 3.69 -5.15
N ALA A 239 13.65 4.25 -3.99
CA ALA A 239 12.61 3.74 -3.09
C ALA A 239 11.25 3.55 -3.76
N PRO A 240 10.73 4.45 -4.63
CA PRO A 240 9.46 4.22 -5.32
C PRO A 240 9.48 3.01 -6.27
N ALA A 241 10.62 2.69 -6.87
CA ALA A 241 10.74 1.48 -7.70
C ALA A 241 10.67 0.21 -6.84
N ILE A 242 11.30 0.24 -5.66
CA ILE A 242 11.26 -0.89 -4.71
C ILE A 242 9.86 -1.05 -4.11
N ALA A 243 9.20 0.05 -3.75
CA ALA A 243 7.84 0.02 -3.23
C ALA A 243 6.86 -0.67 -4.20
N GLU A 244 6.93 -0.36 -5.49
CA GLU A 244 6.12 -1.01 -6.51
C GLU A 244 6.39 -2.53 -6.60
N LEU A 245 7.67 -2.93 -6.50
CA LEU A 245 8.04 -4.35 -6.46
C LEU A 245 7.53 -5.04 -5.18
N MET A 246 7.57 -4.37 -4.04
CA MET A 246 7.08 -4.91 -2.76
C MET A 246 5.56 -5.07 -2.78
N ASN A 247 4.82 -4.10 -3.32
CA ASN A 247 3.37 -4.21 -3.50
C ASN A 247 3.02 -5.43 -4.39
N MET A 248 3.75 -5.61 -5.49
CA MET A 248 3.55 -6.79 -6.34
C MET A 248 3.88 -8.09 -5.59
N LEU A 249 5.00 -8.14 -4.84
CA LEU A 249 5.38 -9.32 -4.06
C LEU A 249 4.33 -9.66 -3.00
N SER A 250 3.78 -8.65 -2.32
CA SER A 250 2.70 -8.80 -1.35
C SER A 250 1.45 -9.40 -1.98
N MET A 251 0.94 -8.76 -3.03
CA MET A 251 -0.29 -9.19 -3.71
C MET A 251 -0.19 -10.57 -4.38
N GLY A 252 0.99 -10.99 -4.79
CA GLY A 252 1.15 -12.22 -5.56
C GLY A 252 1.82 -13.37 -4.83
N GLY A 253 2.45 -13.14 -3.67
CA GLY A 253 3.31 -14.17 -3.12
C GLY A 253 3.32 -14.33 -1.59
N LEU A 254 2.88 -13.35 -0.83
CA LEU A 254 3.02 -13.34 0.63
C LEU A 254 1.71 -13.60 1.39
N GLY A 255 0.59 -13.79 0.72
CA GLY A 255 -0.70 -14.07 1.33
C GLY A 255 -1.02 -15.56 1.39
N ALA A 256 -1.78 -15.98 2.42
CA ALA A 256 -2.19 -17.37 2.59
C ALA A 256 -3.06 -17.87 1.43
N PHE A 257 -3.91 -17.02 0.87
CA PHE A 257 -4.77 -17.37 -0.25
C PHE A 257 -3.94 -17.79 -1.50
N SER A 258 -2.89 -17.04 -1.83
CA SER A 258 -1.99 -17.41 -2.94
C SER A 258 -1.19 -18.70 -2.67
N VAL A 259 -0.92 -19.02 -1.40
CA VAL A 259 -0.31 -20.31 -1.02
C VAL A 259 -1.30 -21.45 -1.21
N GLU A 260 -2.55 -21.29 -0.78
CA GLU A 260 -3.63 -22.27 -0.95
C GLU A 260 -3.89 -22.58 -2.43
N GLU A 261 -3.87 -21.57 -3.29
CA GLU A 261 -4.00 -21.72 -4.75
C GLU A 261 -2.76 -22.30 -5.45
N GLY A 262 -1.65 -22.47 -4.74
CA GLY A 262 -0.38 -22.91 -5.33
C GLY A 262 0.30 -21.87 -6.23
N SER A 263 -0.16 -20.60 -6.19
CA SER A 263 0.39 -19.50 -6.99
C SER A 263 1.52 -18.73 -6.31
N SER A 264 1.76 -18.98 -5.01
CA SER A 264 2.81 -18.34 -4.22
C SER A 264 4.15 -19.07 -4.33
N PHE A 265 5.25 -18.31 -4.32
CA PHE A 265 6.59 -18.86 -4.14
C PHE A 265 6.79 -19.53 -2.78
N LEU A 266 6.05 -19.15 -1.75
CA LEU A 266 6.15 -19.73 -0.40
C LEU A 266 5.79 -21.21 -0.37
N SER A 267 5.06 -21.73 -1.34
CA SER A 267 4.78 -23.17 -1.46
C SER A 267 6.06 -24.01 -1.57
N GLU A 268 7.14 -23.46 -2.14
CA GLU A 268 8.43 -24.14 -2.32
C GLU A 268 9.55 -23.56 -1.43
N TRP A 269 9.48 -22.26 -1.10
CA TRP A 269 10.60 -21.51 -0.53
C TRP A 269 10.40 -21.08 0.93
N ARG A 270 9.29 -21.44 1.55
CA ARG A 270 9.08 -21.19 2.98
C ARG A 270 10.19 -21.81 3.82
N ASP A 271 10.71 -21.06 4.79
CA ASP A 271 11.81 -21.43 5.69
C ASP A 271 13.12 -21.77 4.98
N ARG A 272 13.32 -21.24 3.76
CA ARG A 272 14.54 -21.33 2.98
C ARG A 272 15.13 -19.97 2.69
N GLU A 273 16.45 -19.89 2.51
CA GLU A 273 17.12 -18.71 2.01
C GLU A 273 16.63 -18.37 0.59
N THR A 274 16.00 -17.21 0.46
CA THR A 274 15.25 -16.80 -0.73
C THR A 274 15.78 -15.52 -1.34
N ILE A 275 16.26 -14.62 -0.49
CA ILE A 275 16.84 -13.32 -0.87
C ILE A 275 18.21 -13.15 -0.21
N ALA A 276 18.90 -12.04 -0.44
CA ALA A 276 20.23 -11.81 0.13
C ALA A 276 20.24 -11.91 1.67
N PRO A 277 21.23 -12.59 2.28
CA PRO A 277 21.23 -12.89 3.74
C PRO A 277 21.30 -11.66 4.64
N HIS A 278 21.75 -10.51 4.14
CA HIS A 278 21.77 -9.28 4.89
C HIS A 278 20.44 -8.51 4.85
N LEU A 279 19.45 -8.99 4.11
CA LEU A 279 18.13 -8.38 4.04
C LEU A 279 17.19 -8.98 5.09
N THR A 280 16.57 -8.12 5.88
CA THR A 280 15.43 -8.44 6.74
C THR A 280 14.27 -7.54 6.34
N LEU A 281 13.13 -8.14 6.02
CA LEU A 281 11.90 -7.44 5.67
C LEU A 281 10.81 -7.79 6.68
N TRP A 282 10.11 -6.77 7.10
CA TRP A 282 9.02 -6.87 8.05
C TRP A 282 7.67 -6.55 7.40
N GLU A 283 6.62 -7.10 7.89
CA GLU A 283 5.32 -6.47 7.97
C GLU A 283 5.32 -5.64 9.24
N ASP A 284 5.30 -4.32 9.13
CA ASP A 284 5.29 -3.42 10.28
C ASP A 284 4.18 -2.35 10.16
N PRO A 285 2.93 -2.74 10.46
CA PRO A 285 1.79 -1.84 10.35
C PRO A 285 1.75 -0.75 11.42
N GLN A 286 2.75 -0.67 12.29
CA GLN A 286 2.86 0.35 13.34
C GLN A 286 4.10 1.23 13.15
N ASP A 287 4.83 1.08 12.03
CA ASP A 287 6.00 1.92 11.73
C ASP A 287 5.59 3.40 11.66
N ALA A 288 6.22 4.21 12.49
CA ALA A 288 5.96 5.65 12.55
C ALA A 288 6.38 6.40 11.27
N HIS A 289 7.24 5.83 10.43
CA HIS A 289 7.61 6.40 9.13
C HIS A 289 6.59 6.06 8.03
N GLY A 290 5.66 5.14 8.33
CA GLY A 290 4.62 4.69 7.42
C GLY A 290 3.25 5.32 7.67
N LEU A 291 2.22 4.55 7.41
CA LEU A 291 0.82 4.88 7.70
C LEU A 291 0.29 3.89 8.75
N PRO A 292 0.43 4.18 10.04
CA PRO A 292 0.05 3.26 11.10
C PRO A 292 -1.37 2.74 10.98
N GLU A 293 -1.52 1.42 11.11
CA GLU A 293 -2.80 0.72 11.08
C GLU A 293 -2.87 -0.30 12.22
N PRO A 294 -3.45 0.07 13.37
CA PRO A 294 -3.41 -0.76 14.57
C PRO A 294 -4.36 -1.97 14.52
N MET A 295 -5.30 -1.99 13.61
CA MET A 295 -6.34 -3.01 13.50
C MET A 295 -6.59 -3.35 12.03
N ASP A 296 -6.76 -4.64 11.73
CA ASP A 296 -7.15 -5.11 10.41
C ASP A 296 -8.69 -5.07 10.21
N TYR A 297 -9.14 -5.47 9.02
CA TYR A 297 -10.57 -5.44 8.68
C TYR A 297 -11.39 -6.59 9.28
N ASP A 298 -10.78 -7.52 10.02
CA ASP A 298 -11.46 -8.49 10.88
C ASP A 298 -11.59 -8.00 12.34
N GLY A 299 -11.17 -6.78 12.65
CA GLY A 299 -11.18 -6.21 13.99
C GLY A 299 -10.11 -6.80 14.90
N LEU A 300 -9.05 -7.36 14.33
CA LEU A 300 -7.92 -7.92 15.05
C LEU A 300 -6.74 -6.96 15.05
N PRO A 301 -5.91 -6.98 16.12
CA PRO A 301 -4.67 -6.22 16.12
C PRO A 301 -3.79 -6.63 14.95
N THR A 302 -3.21 -5.66 14.29
CA THR A 302 -2.14 -5.90 13.32
C THR A 302 -0.84 -6.23 14.05
N LEU A 303 -0.03 -7.11 13.46
CA LEU A 303 1.16 -7.62 14.13
C LEU A 303 2.42 -7.29 13.34
N ARG A 304 3.42 -6.74 14.05
CA ARG A 304 4.77 -6.66 13.50
C ARG A 304 5.37 -8.07 13.41
N ARG A 305 5.73 -8.48 12.20
CA ARG A 305 6.29 -9.82 11.95
C ARG A 305 7.31 -9.81 10.82
N LYS A 306 8.28 -10.71 10.87
CA LYS A 306 9.23 -10.88 9.77
C LYS A 306 8.57 -11.57 8.57
N LEU A 307 8.73 -10.99 7.40
CA LEU A 307 8.42 -11.60 6.11
C LEU A 307 9.63 -12.38 5.59
N PHE A 308 10.80 -11.76 5.72
CA PHE A 308 12.10 -12.38 5.49
C PHE A 308 13.02 -12.05 6.67
N ASP A 309 13.68 -13.07 7.18
CA ASP A 309 14.59 -12.98 8.33
C ASP A 309 15.99 -13.38 7.88
N HIS A 310 16.88 -12.41 7.70
CA HIS A 310 18.22 -12.64 7.18
C HIS A 310 18.19 -13.50 5.91
N GLY A 311 17.38 -13.08 4.93
CA GLY A 311 17.20 -13.75 3.63
C GLY A 311 16.26 -14.94 3.62
N VAL A 312 15.83 -15.45 4.78
CA VAL A 312 14.96 -16.63 4.90
C VAL A 312 13.49 -16.22 4.87
N ALA A 313 12.73 -16.72 3.90
CA ALA A 313 11.30 -16.46 3.78
C ALA A 313 10.52 -17.09 4.94
N ARG A 314 9.58 -16.34 5.53
CA ARG A 314 8.72 -16.79 6.62
C ARG A 314 7.32 -17.14 6.11
N GLY A 315 6.40 -17.51 7.03
CA GLY A 315 5.04 -17.91 6.69
C GLY A 315 4.18 -16.79 6.09
N PRO A 316 3.07 -17.14 5.43
CA PRO A 316 2.20 -16.19 4.76
C PRO A 316 1.41 -15.32 5.75
N ALA A 317 0.80 -14.26 5.24
CA ALA A 317 -0.19 -13.47 5.95
C ALA A 317 -1.54 -14.20 6.00
N HIS A 318 -2.21 -14.13 7.15
CA HIS A 318 -3.50 -14.75 7.40
C HIS A 318 -4.54 -13.73 7.89
N ASP A 319 -5.77 -13.88 7.44
CA ASP A 319 -6.99 -13.36 8.05
C ASP A 319 -7.68 -14.44 8.91
N LEU A 320 -8.87 -14.16 9.44
CA LEU A 320 -9.62 -15.14 10.22
C LEU A 320 -9.96 -16.41 9.41
N LEU A 321 -10.33 -16.26 8.15
CA LEU A 321 -10.79 -17.37 7.31
C LEU A 321 -9.65 -18.32 6.93
N THR A 322 -8.57 -17.79 6.43
CA THR A 322 -7.41 -18.59 6.03
C THR A 322 -6.67 -19.17 7.24
N ALA A 323 -6.63 -18.44 8.35
CA ALA A 323 -6.09 -18.94 9.62
C ALA A 323 -6.88 -20.15 10.16
N ALA A 324 -8.22 -20.07 10.14
CA ALA A 324 -9.08 -21.15 10.58
C ALA A 324 -8.91 -22.42 9.74
N ARG A 325 -8.69 -22.29 8.41
CA ARG A 325 -8.48 -23.45 7.52
C ARG A 325 -7.26 -24.29 7.89
N VAL A 326 -6.20 -23.64 8.34
CA VAL A 326 -4.93 -24.31 8.65
C VAL A 326 -4.66 -24.42 10.16
N GLY A 327 -5.57 -23.97 11.01
CA GLY A 327 -5.49 -24.09 12.46
C GLY A 327 -4.39 -23.24 13.11
N VAL A 328 -4.12 -22.04 12.57
CA VAL A 328 -3.15 -21.08 13.11
C VAL A 328 -3.87 -19.77 13.52
N PRO A 329 -3.25 -18.92 14.34
CA PRO A 329 -3.78 -17.58 14.60
C PRO A 329 -3.76 -16.70 13.33
N SER A 330 -4.75 -15.78 13.22
CA SER A 330 -4.66 -14.69 12.24
C SER A 330 -3.43 -13.83 12.50
N THR A 331 -2.87 -13.28 11.44
CA THR A 331 -1.72 -12.36 11.52
C THR A 331 -2.13 -10.89 11.45
N GLY A 332 -3.45 -10.59 11.49
CA GLY A 332 -3.95 -9.22 11.42
C GLY A 332 -3.79 -8.61 10.01
N ASN A 333 -4.05 -9.38 8.97
CA ASN A 333 -3.86 -8.95 7.58
C ASN A 333 -5.14 -9.01 6.74
N ALA A 334 -6.32 -9.02 7.37
CA ALA A 334 -7.57 -8.92 6.63
C ALA A 334 -7.63 -7.62 5.83
N LEU A 335 -8.12 -7.70 4.60
CA LEU A 335 -8.31 -6.57 3.68
C LEU A 335 -9.75 -6.04 3.72
N PRO A 336 -9.99 -4.81 3.22
CA PRO A 336 -11.34 -4.36 2.91
C PRO A 336 -12.03 -5.41 2.04
N PRO A 337 -13.28 -5.80 2.37
CA PRO A 337 -14.00 -6.82 1.59
C PRO A 337 -14.43 -6.33 0.21
N GLU A 338 -14.36 -5.02 -0.04
CA GLU A 338 -14.75 -4.40 -1.30
C GLU A 338 -13.67 -4.60 -2.37
N ALA A 339 -14.13 -4.67 -3.63
CA ALA A 339 -13.21 -4.70 -4.77
C ALA A 339 -12.39 -3.39 -4.85
N PRO A 340 -11.11 -3.46 -5.25
CA PRO A 340 -10.43 -4.65 -5.78
C PRO A 340 -9.75 -5.53 -4.71
N TYR A 341 -9.71 -5.08 -3.45
CA TYR A 341 -8.86 -5.68 -2.42
C TYR A 341 -9.40 -7.01 -1.89
N GLY A 342 -10.72 -7.15 -1.73
CA GLY A 342 -11.35 -8.35 -1.17
C GLY A 342 -11.06 -9.65 -1.95
N GLN A 343 -10.62 -9.54 -3.20
CA GLN A 343 -10.25 -10.70 -4.03
C GLN A 343 -8.80 -11.17 -3.81
N LEU A 344 -7.97 -10.37 -3.14
CA LEU A 344 -6.56 -10.72 -2.92
C LEU A 344 -6.38 -11.72 -1.76
N GLY A 345 -7.38 -11.82 -0.87
CA GLY A 345 -7.19 -12.47 0.42
C GLY A 345 -6.22 -11.67 1.32
N PRO A 346 -5.80 -12.23 2.46
CA PRO A 346 -4.89 -11.55 3.37
C PRO A 346 -3.50 -11.39 2.75
N VAL A 347 -2.97 -10.17 2.77
CA VAL A 347 -1.61 -9.88 2.30
C VAL A 347 -0.93 -8.85 3.20
N PRO A 348 0.41 -8.87 3.32
CA PRO A 348 1.16 -7.80 3.96
C PRO A 348 0.95 -6.47 3.20
N ARG A 349 0.74 -5.38 3.91
CA ARG A 349 0.50 -4.06 3.30
C ARG A 349 1.53 -3.01 3.70
N HIS A 350 2.22 -3.26 4.80
CA HIS A 350 3.20 -2.35 5.41
C HIS A 350 4.59 -3.00 5.39
N VAL A 351 5.05 -3.33 4.17
CA VAL A 351 6.37 -3.96 4.01
C VAL A 351 7.46 -2.94 4.32
N THR A 352 8.20 -3.20 5.40
CA THR A 352 9.28 -2.33 5.87
C THR A 352 10.61 -3.08 5.80
N PHE A 353 11.62 -2.44 5.22
CA PHE A 353 12.99 -2.96 5.24
C PHE A 353 13.71 -2.54 6.52
N GLU A 354 14.57 -3.41 7.04
CA GLU A 354 15.61 -2.91 7.93
C GLU A 354 16.53 -1.97 7.11
N PRO A 355 16.76 -0.73 7.61
CA PRO A 355 17.59 0.22 6.88
C PRO A 355 19.03 -0.28 6.75
N GLY A 356 19.65 -0.01 5.61
CA GLY A 356 21.08 -0.18 5.44
C GLY A 356 21.89 0.98 6.03
N THR A 357 23.13 1.08 5.61
CA THR A 357 24.03 2.13 6.10
C THR A 357 24.48 3.10 5.00
N ALA A 358 24.24 2.77 3.75
CA ALA A 358 24.76 3.54 2.62
C ALA A 358 23.94 4.81 2.36
N SER A 359 24.59 5.92 2.07
CA SER A 359 23.92 7.09 1.48
C SER A 359 23.65 6.85 -0.01
N HIS A 360 22.83 7.73 -0.61
CA HIS A 360 22.61 7.72 -2.05
C HIS A 360 23.94 7.76 -2.86
N GLU A 361 24.84 8.66 -2.49
CA GLU A 361 26.14 8.83 -3.14
C GLU A 361 27.03 7.60 -2.97
N GLU A 362 26.96 6.94 -1.80
CA GLU A 362 27.69 5.70 -1.54
C GLU A 362 27.15 4.55 -2.38
N LEU A 363 25.82 4.45 -2.56
CA LEU A 363 25.23 3.46 -3.46
C LEU A 363 25.67 3.68 -4.91
N LEU A 364 25.67 4.92 -5.39
CA LEU A 364 26.18 5.26 -6.73
C LEU A 364 27.68 4.96 -6.86
N THR A 365 28.47 5.26 -5.83
CA THR A 365 29.92 4.97 -5.81
C THR A 365 30.17 3.44 -5.90
N ARG A 366 29.43 2.63 -5.14
CA ARG A 366 29.50 1.16 -5.18
C ARG A 366 28.98 0.60 -6.51
N LEU A 367 27.95 1.24 -7.10
CA LEU A 367 27.50 0.89 -8.45
C LEU A 367 28.63 1.07 -9.47
N GLY A 368 29.40 2.15 -9.37
CA GLY A 368 30.50 2.49 -10.26
C GLY A 368 30.03 2.77 -11.68
N ARG A 369 29.48 1.77 -12.37
CA ARG A 369 28.91 1.86 -13.73
C ARG A 369 27.62 1.05 -13.82
N GLY A 370 26.54 1.67 -14.28
CA GLY A 370 25.25 1.02 -14.39
C GLY A 370 24.10 2.01 -14.58
N ILE A 371 22.94 1.67 -14.04
CA ILE A 371 21.71 2.46 -14.22
C ILE A 371 21.16 2.87 -12.85
N LEU A 372 20.76 4.13 -12.72
CA LEU A 372 19.87 4.60 -11.67
C LEU A 372 18.43 4.59 -12.22
N VAL A 373 17.53 3.88 -11.56
CA VAL A 373 16.09 3.80 -11.88
C VAL A 373 15.31 4.42 -10.73
N THR A 374 14.73 5.61 -10.93
CA THR A 374 14.02 6.32 -9.86
C THR A 374 12.67 5.70 -9.53
N ARG A 375 11.92 5.24 -10.54
CA ARG A 375 10.65 4.54 -10.35
C ARG A 375 10.38 3.55 -11.48
N LEU A 376 9.48 2.61 -11.19
CA LEU A 376 8.87 1.70 -12.15
C LEU A 376 7.41 2.11 -12.42
N HIS A 377 6.89 1.72 -13.56
CA HIS A 377 5.52 1.99 -13.99
C HIS A 377 4.93 0.78 -14.70
N TYR A 378 3.64 0.54 -14.50
CA TYR A 378 2.92 -0.55 -15.13
C TYR A 378 3.54 -1.92 -14.81
N VAL A 379 3.95 -2.15 -13.56
CA VAL A 379 4.46 -3.44 -13.13
C VAL A 379 3.32 -4.47 -13.07
N ARG A 380 3.51 -5.60 -13.73
CA ARG A 380 2.52 -6.68 -13.80
C ARG A 380 3.21 -8.04 -13.75
N PHE A 381 2.54 -9.04 -13.17
CA PHE A 381 3.05 -10.40 -13.17
C PHE A 381 3.08 -11.01 -14.57
N VAL A 382 4.21 -11.63 -14.90
CA VAL A 382 4.37 -12.58 -15.98
C VAL A 382 4.20 -14.01 -15.41
N HIS A 383 4.75 -14.26 -14.22
CA HIS A 383 4.63 -15.55 -13.55
C HIS A 383 4.66 -15.36 -12.02
N ARG A 384 3.50 -15.54 -11.36
CA ARG A 384 3.35 -15.28 -9.91
C ARG A 384 4.28 -16.13 -9.05
N GLN A 385 4.24 -17.47 -9.20
CA GLN A 385 5.02 -18.39 -8.38
C GLN A 385 6.54 -18.15 -8.48
N ARG A 386 7.03 -17.71 -9.64
CA ARG A 386 8.45 -17.34 -9.85
C ARG A 386 8.72 -15.87 -9.55
N THR A 387 7.70 -15.14 -9.11
CA THR A 387 7.74 -13.69 -8.88
C THR A 387 8.26 -12.87 -10.06
N ILE A 388 8.09 -13.39 -11.30
CA ILE A 388 8.53 -12.69 -12.51
C ILE A 388 7.51 -11.62 -12.85
N VAL A 389 7.98 -10.39 -12.92
CA VAL A 389 7.21 -9.22 -13.30
C VAL A 389 7.80 -8.58 -14.55
N THR A 390 6.96 -7.86 -15.30
CA THR A 390 7.38 -6.90 -16.31
C THR A 390 6.94 -5.51 -15.91
N GLY A 391 7.73 -4.52 -16.19
CA GLY A 391 7.47 -3.12 -15.90
C GLY A 391 8.37 -2.21 -16.72
N MET A 392 8.13 -0.90 -16.69
CA MET A 392 8.94 0.08 -17.40
C MET A 392 9.60 1.03 -16.40
N THR A 393 10.85 1.40 -16.66
CA THR A 393 11.45 2.55 -15.99
C THR A 393 10.77 3.83 -16.46
N ARG A 394 10.63 4.83 -15.59
CA ARG A 394 9.95 6.08 -15.91
C ARG A 394 10.43 7.25 -15.06
N ASP A 395 10.34 8.46 -15.63
CA ASP A 395 10.55 9.74 -14.95
C ASP A 395 11.88 9.83 -14.18
N GLY A 396 12.97 9.40 -14.80
CA GLY A 396 14.32 9.42 -14.22
C GLY A 396 15.03 8.08 -14.34
N THR A 397 15.47 7.76 -15.56
CA THR A 397 16.39 6.64 -15.81
C THR A 397 17.71 7.24 -16.25
N TYR A 398 18.79 6.92 -15.52
CA TYR A 398 20.09 7.58 -15.74
C TYR A 398 21.20 6.55 -15.88
N TRP A 399 22.12 6.84 -16.81
CA TRP A 399 23.40 6.17 -16.84
C TRP A 399 24.31 6.73 -15.75
N VAL A 400 24.89 5.84 -14.98
CA VAL A 400 25.89 6.14 -13.94
C VAL A 400 27.26 5.69 -14.44
N GLU A 401 28.26 6.54 -14.28
CA GLU A 401 29.65 6.26 -14.63
C GLU A 401 30.57 6.86 -13.59
N ASN A 402 31.58 6.08 -13.17
CA ASN A 402 32.49 6.47 -12.08
C ASN A 402 31.77 6.92 -10.80
N GLY A 403 30.65 6.24 -10.48
CA GLY A 403 29.87 6.53 -9.28
C GLY A 403 29.06 7.83 -9.32
N LYS A 404 28.87 8.42 -10.48
CA LYS A 404 28.12 9.66 -10.66
C LYS A 404 27.09 9.55 -11.77
N VAL A 405 25.95 10.20 -11.60
CA VAL A 405 24.95 10.36 -12.65
C VAL A 405 25.57 11.12 -13.82
N HIS A 406 25.63 10.47 -14.98
CA HIS A 406 26.32 11.03 -16.16
C HIS A 406 25.34 11.63 -17.18
N HIS A 407 24.33 10.88 -17.63
CA HIS A 407 23.31 11.36 -18.56
C HIS A 407 22.02 10.53 -18.44
N PRO A 408 20.87 11.10 -18.84
CA PRO A 408 19.62 10.36 -18.90
C PRO A 408 19.63 9.37 -20.05
N VAL A 409 18.96 8.25 -19.83
CA VAL A 409 18.76 7.21 -20.86
C VAL A 409 17.27 6.99 -21.12
N ALA A 410 16.95 6.53 -22.32
CA ALA A 410 15.59 6.16 -22.68
C ALA A 410 15.02 5.09 -21.73
N ASN A 411 13.73 5.16 -21.48
CA ASN A 411 13.07 4.18 -20.63
C ASN A 411 13.24 2.77 -21.17
N LEU A 412 13.39 1.82 -20.26
CA LEU A 412 13.62 0.43 -20.55
C LEU A 412 12.49 -0.42 -19.95
N ARG A 413 12.15 -1.50 -20.65
CA ARG A 413 11.27 -2.54 -20.11
C ARG A 413 12.11 -3.54 -19.33
N MET A 414 11.83 -3.66 -18.05
CA MET A 414 12.35 -4.69 -17.18
C MET A 414 11.44 -5.94 -17.27
N THR A 415 12.02 -7.13 -17.33
CA THR A 415 11.32 -8.39 -17.10
C THR A 415 12.22 -9.25 -16.24
N GLU A 416 11.90 -9.35 -14.94
CA GLU A 416 12.80 -9.90 -13.94
C GLU A 416 12.02 -10.54 -12.78
N SER A 417 12.63 -11.45 -12.04
CA SER A 417 12.11 -11.98 -10.78
C SER A 417 12.37 -10.99 -9.63
N ILE A 418 11.33 -10.64 -8.88
CA ILE A 418 11.45 -9.79 -7.68
C ILE A 418 12.41 -10.44 -6.67
N LEU A 419 12.24 -11.75 -6.40
CA LEU A 419 13.15 -12.48 -5.52
C LEU A 419 14.56 -12.54 -6.09
N GLY A 420 14.70 -12.59 -7.42
CA GLY A 420 15.99 -12.53 -8.11
C GLY A 420 16.69 -11.19 -7.90
N ILE A 421 15.96 -10.07 -7.98
CA ILE A 421 16.46 -8.72 -7.66
C ILE A 421 16.95 -8.71 -6.20
N LEU A 422 16.08 -9.10 -5.26
CA LEU A 422 16.41 -9.08 -3.82
C LEU A 422 17.56 -10.02 -3.45
N ARG A 423 17.69 -11.15 -4.14
CA ARG A 423 18.82 -12.11 -3.93
C ARG A 423 20.15 -11.53 -4.36
N ARG A 424 20.16 -10.72 -5.43
CA ARG A 424 21.38 -10.09 -5.96
C ARG A 424 21.59 -8.68 -5.41
N THR A 425 20.80 -8.26 -4.42
CA THR A 425 21.00 -6.98 -3.70
C THR A 425 22.32 -7.05 -2.96
N GLU A 426 23.21 -6.10 -3.25
CA GLU A 426 24.53 -5.97 -2.64
C GLU A 426 24.52 -4.99 -1.45
N SER A 427 23.71 -3.93 -1.56
CA SER A 427 23.68 -2.88 -0.56
C SER A 427 22.31 -2.20 -0.52
N THR A 428 21.91 -1.73 0.67
CA THR A 428 20.68 -0.98 0.92
C THR A 428 21.00 0.40 1.47
N GLY A 429 20.18 1.37 1.11
CA GLY A 429 20.23 2.73 1.62
C GLY A 429 19.83 2.80 3.09
N ARG A 430 20.31 3.86 3.77
CA ARG A 430 19.94 4.15 5.16
C ARG A 430 18.61 4.92 5.27
N ASP A 431 18.27 5.67 4.23
CA ASP A 431 17.09 6.53 4.23
C ASP A 431 15.89 5.73 3.72
N LEU A 432 14.82 5.72 4.50
CA LEU A 432 13.56 5.03 4.18
C LEU A 432 12.54 6.05 3.68
N LEU A 433 11.72 5.64 2.70
CA LEU A 433 10.62 6.43 2.17
C LEU A 433 9.32 5.62 2.25
N CYS A 434 8.27 6.22 2.80
CA CYS A 434 6.92 5.68 2.69
C CYS A 434 6.35 6.01 1.31
N CYS A 435 6.01 4.96 0.56
CA CYS A 435 5.41 5.04 -0.78
C CYS A 435 4.01 4.41 -0.73
N ALA A 436 3.01 5.21 -0.39
CA ALA A 436 1.65 4.73 -0.25
C ALA A 436 0.88 4.78 -1.56
N ASP A 437 -0.05 3.85 -1.75
CA ASP A 437 -1.05 3.96 -2.80
C ASP A 437 -2.02 5.14 -2.52
N GLU A 438 -2.88 5.45 -3.49
CA GLU A 438 -3.76 6.63 -3.43
C GLU A 438 -4.70 6.66 -2.21
N ARG A 439 -4.98 5.51 -1.61
CA ARG A 439 -5.88 5.35 -0.45
C ARG A 439 -5.16 4.89 0.81
N GLY A 440 -3.85 4.71 0.75
CA GLY A 440 -3.04 4.28 1.90
C GLY A 440 -3.37 2.86 2.37
N VAL A 441 -3.85 2.00 1.46
CA VAL A 441 -4.08 0.57 1.74
C VAL A 441 -2.76 -0.19 1.71
N PHE A 442 -1.90 0.11 0.75
CA PHE A 442 -0.52 -0.35 0.71
C PHE A 442 0.41 0.82 0.99
N ALA A 443 1.26 0.66 1.97
CA ALA A 443 2.18 1.72 2.43
C ALA A 443 3.56 1.15 2.78
N PRO A 444 4.30 0.59 1.80
CA PRO A 444 5.65 0.09 2.06
C PRO A 444 6.60 1.21 2.44
N VAL A 445 7.51 0.92 3.38
CA VAL A 445 8.56 1.81 3.87
C VAL A 445 9.90 1.22 3.47
N VAL A 446 10.50 1.76 2.43
CA VAL A 446 11.59 1.09 1.73
C VAL A 446 12.77 2.02 1.43
N PRO A 447 14.00 1.48 1.40
CA PRO A 447 15.20 2.21 0.99
C PRO A 447 15.42 2.16 -0.52
N GLU A 448 16.42 2.88 -0.99
CA GLU A 448 17.10 2.57 -2.24
C GLU A 448 17.90 1.28 -2.11
N ILE A 449 18.04 0.52 -3.18
CA ILE A 449 18.89 -0.69 -3.22
C ILE A 449 19.83 -0.71 -4.42
N LEU A 450 21.02 -1.23 -4.21
CA LEU A 450 21.96 -1.60 -5.28
C LEU A 450 21.82 -3.10 -5.54
N THR A 451 21.47 -3.48 -6.76
CA THR A 451 21.40 -4.88 -7.18
C THR A 451 22.16 -5.11 -8.48
N ARG A 452 22.71 -6.31 -8.65
CA ARG A 452 23.53 -6.69 -9.81
C ARG A 452 22.73 -7.44 -10.86
N GLY A 453 23.07 -7.19 -12.14
CA GLY A 453 22.65 -8.01 -13.26
C GLY A 453 21.14 -8.07 -13.51
N VAL A 454 20.43 -6.93 -13.50
CA VAL A 454 19.00 -6.83 -13.81
C VAL A 454 18.76 -6.86 -15.30
N ALA A 455 17.80 -7.68 -15.74
CA ALA A 455 17.49 -7.86 -17.16
C ALA A 455 16.49 -6.81 -17.68
N PHE A 456 16.87 -6.10 -18.73
CA PHE A 456 16.00 -5.21 -19.50
C PHE A 456 15.82 -5.76 -20.91
N SER A 457 14.56 -6.03 -21.29
CA SER A 457 14.20 -6.79 -22.48
C SER A 457 13.98 -5.93 -23.73
N SER A 458 13.66 -4.64 -23.58
CA SER A 458 13.48 -3.72 -24.69
C SER A 458 13.63 -2.27 -24.24
N ALA A 459 14.02 -1.37 -25.18
CA ALA A 459 13.83 0.05 -25.01
C ALA A 459 12.37 0.42 -25.30
N THR A 460 11.89 1.51 -24.71
CA THR A 460 10.55 2.04 -24.96
C THR A 460 10.65 3.42 -25.57
N SER A 461 9.73 3.75 -26.46
CA SER A 461 9.69 5.04 -27.19
C SER A 461 8.74 6.07 -26.55
N PHE A 462 8.38 5.87 -25.25
CA PHE A 462 7.49 6.80 -24.53
C PHE A 462 8.23 7.53 -23.43
#